data_72107bf1605fbf177783b4d3a354be38
#
_entry.id   72107bf1605fbf177783b4d3a354be38
#
_cell.length_a   1.000
_cell.length_b   1.000
_cell.length_c   1.000
_cell.angle_alpha   90.00
_cell.angle_beta   90.00
_cell.angle_gamma   90.00
#
_symmetry.space_group_name_H-M   'P 1'
#
loop_
_entity.id
_entity.type
_entity.pdbx_description
1 polymer ?
#
loop_
_entity_poly.entity_id
_entity_poly.type
_entity_poly.pdbx_seq_one_letter_code
_entity_poly.pdbx_strand_id
1 'polypeptide(L)'
;MNVKTVMNDLIGLSKEFEGVEHEIESKNSIYFYSFPKYMKEGIVILKYSAIYDLHTILKDMDGIIVDILEVEDNPGDEKRDLLYVQIEVKE
;
A
#
# COMPACT_ATOMS: atom_id res chain seq x y z
N MET A 1 1.20 12.64 -20.27
CA MET A 1 1.99 12.26 -19.07
C MET A 1 2.54 10.86 -19.28
N ASN A 2 3.81 10.63 -19.00
CA ASN A 2 4.46 9.35 -19.21
C ASN A 2 4.13 8.39 -18.06
N VAL A 3 3.50 7.26 -18.37
CA VAL A 3 3.10 6.27 -17.37
C VAL A 3 4.30 5.77 -16.54
N LYS A 4 5.41 5.49 -17.22
CA LYS A 4 6.63 5.01 -16.53
C LYS A 4 7.16 6.03 -15.52
N THR A 5 7.13 7.31 -15.86
CA THR A 5 7.53 8.39 -14.96
C THR A 5 6.62 8.45 -13.75
N VAL A 6 5.30 8.38 -13.96
CA VAL A 6 4.33 8.39 -12.86
C VAL A 6 4.53 7.17 -11.95
N MET A 7 4.72 5.99 -12.52
CA MET A 7 4.99 4.78 -11.75
C MET A 7 6.24 4.92 -10.88
N ASN A 8 7.33 5.47 -11.44
CA ASN A 8 8.57 5.69 -10.69
C ASN A 8 8.38 6.73 -9.58
N ASP A 9 7.61 7.79 -9.84
CA ASP A 9 7.30 8.82 -8.85
C ASP A 9 6.49 8.24 -7.69
N LEU A 10 5.52 7.36 -7.97
CA LEU A 10 4.72 6.68 -6.94
C LEU A 10 5.60 5.79 -6.06
N ILE A 11 6.51 5.04 -6.67
CA ILE A 11 7.45 4.18 -5.93
C ILE A 11 8.36 5.04 -5.04
N GLY A 12 8.89 6.13 -5.58
CA GLY A 12 9.72 7.08 -4.82
C GLY A 12 8.97 7.69 -3.65
N LEU A 13 7.73 8.09 -3.85
CA LEU A 13 6.86 8.63 -2.80
C LEU A 13 6.64 7.61 -1.69
N SER A 14 6.35 6.36 -2.04
CA SER A 14 6.07 5.30 -1.06
C SER A 14 7.25 5.02 -0.13
N LYS A 15 8.48 5.25 -0.58
CA LYS A 15 9.69 5.04 0.21
C LYS A 15 9.83 6.03 1.37
N GLU A 16 9.10 7.13 1.34
CA GLU A 16 9.07 8.10 2.43
C GLU A 16 8.19 7.63 3.60
N PHE A 17 7.44 6.55 3.41
CA PHE A 17 6.50 6.01 4.39
C PHE A 17 7.03 4.71 4.98
N GLU A 18 7.41 4.73 6.25
CA GLU A 18 7.97 3.58 6.95
C GLU A 18 6.99 2.40 6.97
N GLY A 19 7.49 1.22 6.64
CA GLY A 19 6.71 -0.02 6.69
C GLY A 19 5.81 -0.24 5.49
N VAL A 20 5.80 0.67 4.52
CA VAL A 20 5.04 0.51 3.27
C VAL A 20 5.92 -0.15 2.24
N GLU A 21 5.41 -1.23 1.67
CA GLU A 21 6.06 -1.96 0.58
C GLU A 21 5.24 -1.84 -0.69
N HIS A 22 5.85 -2.16 -1.81
CA HIS A 22 5.17 -2.07 -3.11
C HIS A 22 5.41 -3.29 -3.96
N GLU A 23 4.48 -3.52 -4.89
CA GLU A 23 4.61 -4.55 -5.91
C GLU A 23 3.98 -4.06 -7.22
N ILE A 24 4.72 -4.21 -8.32
CA ILE A 24 4.25 -3.82 -9.65
C ILE A 24 3.42 -4.96 -10.24
N GLU A 25 2.18 -4.68 -10.64
CA GLU A 25 1.30 -5.66 -11.29
C GLU A 25 1.45 -5.64 -12.80
N SER A 26 1.56 -4.43 -13.37
CA SER A 26 1.66 -4.25 -14.82
C SER A 26 2.39 -2.94 -15.13
N LYS A 27 2.50 -2.59 -16.41
CA LYS A 27 3.16 -1.33 -16.80
C LYS A 27 2.51 -0.07 -16.21
N ASN A 28 1.22 -0.14 -15.86
CA ASN A 28 0.45 1.00 -15.34
C ASN A 28 -0.28 0.70 -14.03
N SER A 29 0.01 -0.43 -13.39
CA SER A 29 -0.67 -0.83 -12.16
C SER A 29 0.34 -1.25 -11.10
N ILE A 30 0.16 -0.69 -9.90
CA ILE A 30 1.03 -0.95 -8.75
C ILE A 30 0.17 -1.02 -7.50
N TYR A 31 0.58 -1.80 -6.51
CA TYR A 31 -0.04 -1.72 -5.21
C TYR A 31 1.00 -1.53 -4.11
N PHE A 32 0.55 -0.83 -3.07
CA PHE A 32 1.30 -0.60 -1.84
C PHE A 32 0.60 -1.34 -0.71
N TYR A 33 1.37 -1.91 0.20
CA TYR A 33 0.81 -2.69 1.29
C TYR A 33 1.62 -2.56 2.57
N SER A 34 0.96 -2.82 3.68
CA SER A 34 1.60 -2.88 5.00
C SER A 34 0.80 -3.78 5.94
N PHE A 35 1.39 -4.11 7.07
CA PHE A 35 0.76 -4.93 8.11
C PHE A 35 0.63 -4.11 9.39
N PRO A 36 -0.48 -3.32 9.55
CA PRO A 36 -0.65 -2.45 10.71
C PRO A 36 -0.91 -3.21 12.01
N LYS A 37 -1.41 -4.42 11.91
CA LYS A 37 -1.73 -5.25 13.07
C LYS A 37 -1.26 -6.68 12.82
N TYR A 38 -0.61 -7.24 13.82
CA TYR A 38 -0.22 -8.66 13.75
C TYR A 38 -0.27 -9.30 15.13
N MET A 39 -0.40 -10.62 15.16
CA MET A 39 -0.39 -11.40 16.39
C MET A 39 0.89 -12.23 16.43
N LYS A 40 1.61 -12.14 17.53
CA LYS A 40 2.83 -12.92 17.75
C LYS A 40 2.81 -13.47 19.17
N GLU A 41 3.03 -14.78 19.30
CA GLU A 41 3.07 -15.46 20.61
C GLU A 41 1.82 -15.19 21.47
N GLY A 42 0.66 -15.13 20.85
CA GLY A 42 -0.61 -14.85 21.52
C GLY A 42 -0.83 -13.39 21.90
N ILE A 43 0.10 -12.50 21.57
CA ILE A 43 -0.01 -11.07 21.85
C ILE A 43 -0.36 -10.32 20.58
N VAL A 44 -1.38 -9.45 20.66
CA VAL A 44 -1.74 -8.55 19.56
C VAL A 44 -0.84 -7.33 19.60
N ILE A 45 -0.13 -7.11 18.52
CA ILE A 45 0.74 -5.95 18.36
C ILE A 45 0.12 -5.02 17.33
N LEU A 46 -0.15 -3.79 17.72
CA LEU A 46 -0.67 -2.75 16.86
C LEU A 46 0.47 -1.82 16.47
N LYS A 47 0.62 -1.56 15.18
CA LYS A 47 1.56 -0.57 14.67
C LYS A 47 0.80 0.48 13.88
N TYR A 48 1.21 1.73 14.03
CA TYR A 48 0.75 2.77 13.12
C TYR A 48 1.20 2.42 11.71
N SER A 49 0.26 2.50 10.78
CA SER A 49 0.59 2.28 9.37
C SER A 49 0.60 3.59 8.61
N ALA A 50 1.76 3.96 8.09
CA ALA A 50 1.93 5.13 7.24
C ALA A 50 1.18 5.01 5.90
N ILE A 51 0.66 3.84 5.56
CA ILE A 51 -0.10 3.66 4.33
C ILE A 51 -1.39 4.49 4.30
N TYR A 52 -1.96 4.81 5.46
CA TYR A 52 -3.11 5.71 5.53
C TYR A 52 -2.73 7.12 5.08
N ASP A 53 -1.54 7.59 5.47
CA ASP A 53 -1.04 8.91 5.05
C ASP A 53 -0.72 8.91 3.55
N LEU A 54 -0.10 7.84 3.07
CA LEU A 54 0.15 7.67 1.63
C LEU A 54 -1.16 7.68 0.84
N HIS A 55 -2.17 6.93 1.29
CA HIS A 55 -3.48 6.91 0.66
C HIS A 55 -4.11 8.32 0.61
N THR A 56 -3.99 9.08 1.69
CA THR A 56 -4.52 10.45 1.76
C THR A 56 -3.90 11.36 0.69
N ILE A 57 -2.62 11.20 0.42
CA ILE A 57 -1.93 11.93 -0.64
C ILE A 57 -2.38 11.43 -2.02
N LEU A 58 -2.40 10.11 -2.22
CA LEU A 58 -2.69 9.50 -3.52
C LEU A 58 -4.10 9.80 -4.00
N LYS A 59 -5.09 9.79 -3.11
CA LYS A 59 -6.49 10.04 -3.50
C LYS A 59 -6.74 11.41 -4.11
N ASP A 60 -5.87 12.38 -3.84
CA ASP A 60 -5.98 13.73 -4.37
C ASP A 60 -5.10 13.96 -5.63
N MET A 61 -4.39 12.94 -6.07
CA MET A 61 -3.56 13.04 -7.28
C MET A 61 -4.37 12.84 -8.54
N ASP A 62 -4.11 13.68 -9.55
CA ASP A 62 -4.70 13.53 -10.87
C ASP A 62 -3.98 12.44 -11.67
N GLY A 63 -4.70 11.82 -12.60
CA GLY A 63 -4.12 10.84 -13.53
C GLY A 63 -4.00 9.43 -12.99
N ILE A 64 -4.51 9.17 -11.79
CA ILE A 64 -4.52 7.83 -11.20
C ILE A 64 -5.88 7.45 -10.64
N ILE A 65 -6.14 6.15 -10.58
CA ILE A 65 -7.30 5.57 -9.89
C ILE A 65 -6.80 4.88 -8.64
N VAL A 66 -7.39 5.18 -7.49
CA VAL A 66 -6.95 4.68 -6.19
C VAL A 66 -8.06 3.86 -5.54
N ASP A 67 -7.77 2.62 -5.22
CA ASP A 67 -8.65 1.75 -4.44
C ASP A 67 -7.95 1.31 -3.17
N ILE A 68 -8.66 1.33 -2.05
CA ILE A 68 -8.15 0.80 -0.79
C ILE A 68 -8.89 -0.51 -0.47
N LEU A 69 -8.12 -1.52 -0.10
CA LEU A 69 -8.65 -2.82 0.28
C LEU A 69 -8.10 -3.19 1.66
N GLU A 70 -8.99 -3.58 2.56
CA GLU A 70 -8.62 -4.20 3.82
C GLU A 70 -8.82 -5.70 3.69
N VAL A 71 -7.76 -6.46 3.94
CA VAL A 71 -7.84 -7.91 3.98
C VAL A 71 -7.54 -8.36 5.40
N GLU A 72 -8.56 -8.91 6.06
CA GLU A 72 -8.41 -9.54 7.36
C GLU A 72 -7.90 -10.97 7.19
N ASP A 73 -7.11 -11.42 8.15
CA ASP A 73 -6.71 -12.81 8.35
C ASP A 73 -5.74 -13.41 7.34
N ASN A 74 -4.47 -13.31 7.66
CA ASN A 74 -3.51 -14.31 7.20
C ASN A 74 -3.54 -15.50 8.18
N PRO A 75 -3.99 -16.68 7.76
CA PRO A 75 -3.93 -17.87 8.60
C PRO A 75 -2.48 -18.30 8.79
N GLY A 76 -2.10 -18.60 10.03
CA GLY A 76 -0.77 -19.04 10.40
C GLY A 76 -0.45 -18.70 11.86
N ASP A 77 0.76 -18.98 12.30
CA ASP A 77 1.21 -18.68 13.66
C ASP A 77 1.27 -17.18 13.94
N GLU A 78 1.42 -16.39 12.89
CA GLU A 78 1.31 -14.94 12.93
C GLU A 78 0.08 -14.51 12.16
N LYS A 79 -0.92 -13.99 12.86
CA LYS A 79 -2.10 -13.40 12.20
C LYS A 79 -1.79 -11.94 11.92
N ARG A 80 -1.91 -11.56 10.65
CA ARG A 80 -1.64 -10.21 10.18
C ARG A 80 -2.82 -9.67 9.41
N ASP A 81 -3.20 -8.44 9.72
CA ASP A 81 -4.11 -7.69 8.86
C ASP A 81 -3.27 -7.03 7.78
N LEU A 82 -3.58 -7.32 6.55
CA LEU A 82 -2.96 -6.69 5.39
C LEU A 82 -3.76 -5.45 5.00
N LEU A 83 -3.13 -4.31 4.98
CA LEU A 83 -3.71 -3.10 4.42
C LEU A 83 -3.07 -2.82 3.06
N TYR A 84 -3.92 -2.56 2.08
CA TYR A 84 -3.53 -2.66 0.68
C TYR A 84 -4.17 -1.51 -0.11
N VAL A 85 -3.36 -0.82 -0.87
CA VAL A 85 -3.80 0.27 -1.77
C VAL A 85 -3.38 -0.08 -3.18
N GLN A 86 -4.36 -0.22 -4.06
CA GLN A 86 -4.11 -0.47 -5.47
C GLN A 86 -4.21 0.82 -6.27
N ILE A 87 -3.25 1.04 -7.15
CA ILE A 87 -3.17 2.22 -7.99
C ILE A 87 -3.14 1.80 -9.46
N GLU A 88 -3.99 2.41 -10.26
CA GLU A 88 -3.93 2.32 -11.71
C GLU A 88 -3.60 3.69 -12.27
N VAL A 89 -2.52 3.78 -13.05
CA VAL A 89 -2.13 5.02 -13.73
C VAL A 89 -2.91 5.11 -15.03
N LYS A 90 -3.63 6.21 -15.21
CA LYS A 90 -4.39 6.47 -16.46
C LYS A 90 -3.41 6.74 -17.59
N GLU A 91 -3.68 6.12 -18.70
CA GLU A 91 -2.93 6.35 -19.94
C GLU A 91 -3.46 7.55 -20.71
#